data_a1bb327902c9d51bb965dc51760566ab
#
_entry.id   a1bb327902c9d51bb965dc51760566ab
#
_cell.length_a   1.000
_cell.length_b   1.000
_cell.length_c   1.000
_cell.angle_alpha   90.00
_cell.angle_beta   90.00
_cell.angle_gamma   90.00
#
_symmetry.space_group_name_H-M   'P 1'
#
loop_
_entity.id
_entity.type
_entity.pdbx_description
1 polymer ?
#
loop_
_entity_poly.entity_id
_entity_poly.type
_entity_poly.pdbx_seq_one_letter_code
_entity_poly.pdbx_strand_id
1 'polypeptide(L)'
;MDEIPMPRVHILATGGTIAGSGASSVDPGYRSGVMGVSALVDGVVGLRSVAVLTGEQFSQVGSQDMNDGLWLSLAARVNALFAADEADGIVITHGTDTAEETGFFLHLVVKSDRPVVLTGSMRPASSLSPDGPLNLFNAVSVASDPGARDRGVIVALNDDLHSARDVTKSSTTDVQAFISPGAGLLGTASYGRIRYFRSPTHPHTSGSEFSVEGLVAMPRVDILYAHANMPADLVRASASLGAQGIVIAGMGNGNVSTDVANTLADVAGKGVIVVRSSRVSSGDVGRNIELDDDGFGFVASDQLNPQKSRVLLQLCLASGLGSGPIQDAFFRY
;
A
#
# COMPACT_ATOMS: atom_id res chain seq x y z
N MET A 1 -36.50 -12.16 -17.23
CA MET A 1 -35.44 -11.43 -16.52
C MET A 1 -34.18 -12.19 -16.86
N ASP A 2 -33.32 -11.60 -17.67
CA ASP A 2 -32.03 -12.19 -17.95
C ASP A 2 -31.27 -12.33 -16.63
N GLU A 3 -30.79 -13.52 -16.30
CA GLU A 3 -29.94 -13.74 -15.12
C GLU A 3 -28.69 -12.86 -15.29
N ILE A 4 -28.47 -11.95 -14.37
CA ILE A 4 -27.21 -11.18 -14.32
C ILE A 4 -26.10 -12.19 -14.10
N PRO A 5 -25.12 -12.31 -15.00
CA PRO A 5 -24.03 -13.27 -14.84
C PRO A 5 -23.27 -13.01 -13.55
N MET A 6 -22.87 -14.09 -12.87
CA MET A 6 -22.03 -13.96 -11.69
C MET A 6 -20.71 -13.24 -12.02
N PRO A 7 -20.30 -12.26 -11.18
CA PRO A 7 -19.05 -11.56 -11.42
C PRO A 7 -17.85 -12.49 -11.34
N ARG A 8 -16.83 -12.23 -12.17
CA ARG A 8 -15.58 -12.98 -12.25
C ARG A 8 -14.54 -12.31 -11.35
N VAL A 9 -14.11 -12.99 -10.31
CA VAL A 9 -13.06 -12.48 -9.41
C VAL A 9 -11.81 -13.33 -9.52
N HIS A 10 -10.68 -12.68 -9.81
CA HIS A 10 -9.37 -13.33 -9.86
C HIS A 10 -8.59 -13.08 -8.57
N ILE A 11 -8.06 -14.15 -7.96
CA ILE A 11 -7.30 -14.08 -6.71
C ILE A 11 -5.81 -14.22 -7.00
N LEU A 12 -5.04 -13.18 -6.68
CA LEU A 12 -3.58 -13.17 -6.73
C LEU A 12 -3.03 -13.41 -5.32
N ALA A 13 -2.52 -14.61 -5.07
CA ALA A 13 -1.97 -14.96 -3.77
C ALA A 13 -0.47 -14.61 -3.72
N THR A 14 -0.09 -13.66 -2.85
CA THR A 14 1.32 -13.27 -2.68
C THR A 14 2.00 -13.91 -1.48
N GLY A 15 1.24 -14.56 -0.59
CA GLY A 15 1.73 -15.17 0.65
C GLY A 15 1.14 -14.50 1.90
N GLY A 16 1.99 -14.16 2.87
CA GLY A 16 1.57 -13.52 4.12
C GLY A 16 0.96 -14.47 5.15
N THR A 17 0.50 -13.90 6.27
CA THR A 17 -0.08 -14.61 7.43
C THR A 17 -1.36 -15.35 7.10
N ILE A 18 -2.18 -14.84 6.19
CA ILE A 18 -3.44 -15.47 5.75
C ILE A 18 -3.19 -16.87 5.15
N ALA A 19 -2.04 -17.06 4.51
CA ALA A 19 -1.54 -18.33 4.00
C ALA A 19 -0.55 -19.00 4.98
N GLY A 20 -0.46 -18.50 6.20
CA GLY A 20 0.47 -18.98 7.22
C GLY A 20 -0.07 -20.15 8.03
N SER A 21 0.82 -21.03 8.44
CA SER A 21 0.51 -22.16 9.33
C SER A 21 1.56 -22.26 10.43
N GLY A 22 1.10 -22.46 11.66
CA GLY A 22 1.91 -22.75 12.83
C GLY A 22 1.81 -24.23 13.23
N ALA A 23 2.74 -24.67 14.06
CA ALA A 23 2.77 -26.02 14.59
C ALA A 23 1.67 -26.30 15.63
N SER A 24 1.12 -25.24 16.25
CA SER A 24 0.11 -25.31 17.30
C SER A 24 -0.87 -24.15 17.15
N SER A 25 -2.13 -24.37 17.53
CA SER A 25 -3.17 -23.33 17.50
C SER A 25 -3.05 -22.30 18.64
N VAL A 26 -2.23 -22.57 19.64
CA VAL A 26 -2.00 -21.70 20.82
C VAL A 26 -0.59 -21.08 20.83
N ASP A 27 0.25 -21.44 19.87
CA ASP A 27 1.58 -20.86 19.72
C ASP A 27 1.52 -19.69 18.72
N PRO A 28 2.05 -18.50 19.05
CA PRO A 28 2.10 -17.38 18.13
C PRO A 28 3.09 -17.58 16.96
N GLY A 29 3.99 -18.58 17.05
CA GLY A 29 4.95 -18.89 15.99
C GLY A 29 4.29 -19.53 14.77
N TYR A 30 4.51 -18.97 13.58
CA TYR A 30 4.02 -19.52 12.31
C TYR A 30 4.98 -19.21 11.17
N ARG A 31 4.82 -19.93 10.06
CA ARG A 31 5.50 -19.65 8.78
C ARG A 31 4.49 -19.04 7.82
N SER A 32 4.81 -17.87 7.28
CA SER A 32 4.00 -17.19 6.27
C SER A 32 4.02 -17.95 4.93
N GLY A 33 2.93 -17.83 4.15
CA GLY A 33 2.90 -18.28 2.77
C GLY A 33 2.93 -19.80 2.56
N VAL A 34 2.56 -20.61 3.54
CA VAL A 34 2.62 -22.09 3.43
C VAL A 34 1.46 -22.66 2.60
N MET A 35 0.28 -22.04 2.67
CA MET A 35 -0.92 -22.49 1.97
C MET A 35 -1.00 -21.89 0.57
N GLY A 36 -1.28 -22.73 -0.43
CA GLY A 36 -1.54 -22.28 -1.79
C GLY A 36 -2.93 -21.68 -1.97
N VAL A 37 -3.13 -20.91 -3.06
CA VAL A 37 -4.39 -20.22 -3.37
C VAL A 37 -5.62 -21.13 -3.37
N SER A 38 -5.52 -22.34 -3.88
CA SER A 38 -6.64 -23.30 -3.90
C SER A 38 -7.10 -23.68 -2.49
N ALA A 39 -6.14 -23.93 -1.58
CA ALA A 39 -6.45 -24.26 -0.19
C ALA A 39 -7.09 -23.08 0.55
N LEU A 40 -6.68 -21.84 0.25
CA LEU A 40 -7.30 -20.62 0.80
C LEU A 40 -8.76 -20.49 0.33
N VAL A 41 -9.02 -20.68 -0.96
CA VAL A 41 -10.37 -20.59 -1.54
C VAL A 41 -11.28 -21.67 -1.03
N ASP A 42 -10.81 -22.94 -1.02
CA ASP A 42 -11.60 -24.09 -0.60
C ASP A 42 -11.86 -24.11 0.93
N GLY A 43 -11.00 -23.44 1.70
CA GLY A 43 -11.16 -23.27 3.14
C GLY A 43 -12.28 -22.30 3.55
N VAL A 44 -12.84 -21.50 2.63
CA VAL A 44 -13.88 -20.52 2.92
C VAL A 44 -15.23 -20.97 2.38
N VAL A 45 -16.08 -21.48 3.26
CA VAL A 45 -17.43 -21.96 2.90
C VAL A 45 -18.27 -20.82 2.31
N GLY A 46 -18.93 -21.08 1.18
CA GLY A 46 -19.80 -20.09 0.53
C GLY A 46 -19.08 -19.11 -0.40
N LEU A 47 -17.75 -19.09 -0.46
CA LEU A 47 -17.02 -18.14 -1.29
C LEU A 47 -17.40 -18.23 -2.77
N ARG A 48 -17.57 -19.46 -3.28
CA ARG A 48 -17.98 -19.73 -4.68
C ARG A 48 -19.43 -19.39 -5.00
N SER A 49 -20.24 -19.03 -4.00
CA SER A 49 -21.60 -18.51 -4.25
C SER A 49 -21.64 -17.00 -4.48
N VAL A 50 -20.51 -16.30 -4.24
CA VAL A 50 -20.38 -14.85 -4.41
C VAL A 50 -19.92 -14.50 -5.83
N ALA A 51 -18.99 -15.28 -6.38
CA ALA A 51 -18.35 -15.00 -7.67
C ALA A 51 -17.88 -16.29 -8.38
N VAL A 52 -17.69 -16.20 -9.69
CA VAL A 52 -16.88 -17.16 -10.44
C VAL A 52 -15.41 -16.89 -10.10
N LEU A 53 -14.78 -17.81 -9.37
CA LEU A 53 -13.44 -17.62 -8.84
C LEU A 53 -12.41 -18.30 -9.73
N THR A 54 -11.39 -17.54 -10.09
CA THR A 54 -10.10 -18.01 -10.60
C THR A 54 -8.98 -17.52 -9.68
N GLY A 55 -7.80 -18.10 -9.77
CA GLY A 55 -6.70 -17.60 -8.94
C GLY A 55 -5.37 -18.26 -9.30
N GLU A 56 -4.31 -17.58 -8.93
CA GLU A 56 -2.93 -18.04 -9.12
C GLU A 56 -2.06 -17.74 -7.90
N GLN A 57 -1.05 -18.56 -7.68
CA GLN A 57 0.00 -18.29 -6.73
C GLN A 57 0.99 -17.34 -7.40
N PHE A 58 0.82 -16.03 -7.17
CA PHE A 58 1.67 -15.00 -7.77
C PHE A 58 3.08 -15.01 -7.17
N SER A 59 3.16 -15.05 -5.85
CA SER A 59 4.40 -15.22 -5.10
C SER A 59 4.11 -15.95 -3.77
N GLN A 60 5.14 -16.26 -3.00
CA GLN A 60 4.99 -16.98 -1.72
C GLN A 60 5.96 -16.42 -0.68
N VAL A 61 5.84 -15.13 -0.41
CA VAL A 61 6.76 -14.38 0.47
C VAL A 61 6.04 -13.86 1.71
N GLY A 62 6.79 -13.63 2.77
CA GLY A 62 6.36 -12.73 3.82
C GLY A 62 6.37 -11.29 3.29
N SER A 63 5.45 -10.44 3.77
CA SER A 63 5.37 -9.08 3.22
C SER A 63 6.61 -8.22 3.49
N GLN A 64 7.41 -8.56 4.50
CA GLN A 64 8.71 -7.94 4.74
C GLN A 64 9.73 -8.20 3.61
N ASP A 65 9.51 -9.22 2.78
CA ASP A 65 10.35 -9.59 1.64
C ASP A 65 9.80 -9.05 0.30
N MET A 66 8.72 -8.27 0.33
CA MET A 66 8.25 -7.54 -0.85
C MET A 66 9.34 -6.59 -1.35
N ASN A 67 9.43 -6.48 -2.66
CA ASN A 67 10.43 -5.64 -3.31
C ASN A 67 9.88 -5.00 -4.59
N ASP A 68 10.64 -4.06 -5.15
CA ASP A 68 10.25 -3.30 -6.33
C ASP A 68 9.94 -4.19 -7.54
N GLY A 69 10.70 -5.28 -7.72
CA GLY A 69 10.47 -6.23 -8.83
C GLY A 69 9.13 -6.99 -8.69
N LEU A 70 8.77 -7.38 -7.47
CA LEU A 70 7.46 -7.99 -7.19
C LEU A 70 6.32 -6.97 -7.39
N TRP A 71 6.50 -5.71 -6.96
CA TRP A 71 5.51 -4.67 -7.20
C TRP A 71 5.27 -4.41 -8.68
N LEU A 72 6.33 -4.25 -9.47
CA LEU A 72 6.23 -4.03 -10.92
C LEU A 72 5.52 -5.20 -11.60
N SER A 73 5.90 -6.43 -11.25
CA SER A 73 5.30 -7.65 -11.81
C SER A 73 3.82 -7.77 -11.41
N LEU A 74 3.48 -7.45 -10.15
CA LEU A 74 2.09 -7.50 -9.65
C LEU A 74 1.21 -6.48 -10.36
N ALA A 75 1.66 -5.24 -10.52
CA ALA A 75 0.94 -4.21 -11.26
C ALA A 75 0.75 -4.58 -12.73
N ALA A 76 1.78 -5.11 -13.38
CA ALA A 76 1.68 -5.59 -14.75
C ALA A 76 0.64 -6.71 -14.89
N ARG A 77 0.62 -7.67 -13.95
CA ARG A 77 -0.36 -8.77 -13.96
C ARG A 77 -1.79 -8.28 -13.74
N VAL A 78 -2.01 -7.38 -12.78
CA VAL A 78 -3.32 -6.77 -12.53
C VAL A 78 -3.83 -6.04 -13.79
N ASN A 79 -2.98 -5.20 -14.39
CA ASN A 79 -3.33 -4.47 -15.60
C ASN A 79 -3.61 -5.42 -16.79
N ALA A 80 -2.84 -6.50 -16.95
CA ALA A 80 -3.04 -7.50 -18.01
C ALA A 80 -4.38 -8.24 -17.85
N LEU A 81 -4.75 -8.65 -16.64
CA LEU A 81 -6.04 -9.32 -16.38
C LEU A 81 -7.23 -8.43 -16.74
N PHE A 82 -7.17 -7.15 -16.41
CA PHE A 82 -8.24 -6.20 -16.77
C PHE A 82 -8.25 -5.87 -18.27
N ALA A 83 -7.09 -5.71 -18.88
CA ALA A 83 -6.99 -5.43 -20.32
C ALA A 83 -7.50 -6.59 -21.18
N ALA A 84 -7.30 -7.83 -20.74
CA ALA A 84 -7.79 -9.04 -21.40
C ALA A 84 -9.27 -9.36 -21.08
N ASP A 85 -9.93 -8.55 -20.26
CA ASP A 85 -11.28 -8.79 -19.75
C ASP A 85 -11.45 -10.16 -19.06
N GLU A 86 -10.42 -10.62 -18.35
CA GLU A 86 -10.43 -11.92 -17.64
C GLU A 86 -11.08 -11.84 -16.26
N ALA A 87 -11.21 -10.65 -15.67
CA ALA A 87 -11.77 -10.44 -14.34
C ALA A 87 -12.62 -9.18 -14.26
N ASP A 88 -13.70 -9.22 -13.49
CA ASP A 88 -14.53 -8.07 -13.14
C ASP A 88 -14.02 -7.38 -11.87
N GLY A 89 -13.29 -8.13 -11.02
CA GLY A 89 -12.57 -7.62 -9.86
C GLY A 89 -11.38 -8.52 -9.50
N ILE A 90 -10.43 -7.98 -8.78
CA ILE A 90 -9.22 -8.70 -8.35
C ILE A 90 -9.10 -8.63 -6.82
N VAL A 91 -8.82 -9.77 -6.20
CA VAL A 91 -8.42 -9.86 -4.78
C VAL A 91 -6.94 -10.22 -4.70
N ILE A 92 -6.20 -9.50 -3.88
CA ILE A 92 -4.79 -9.78 -3.62
C ILE A 92 -4.67 -10.18 -2.14
N THR A 93 -4.30 -11.44 -1.86
CA THR A 93 -3.96 -11.83 -0.50
C THR A 93 -2.52 -11.45 -0.22
N HIS A 94 -2.29 -10.71 0.85
CA HIS A 94 -1.01 -10.07 1.16
C HIS A 94 -0.71 -10.15 2.66
N GLY A 95 0.57 -10.16 3.02
CA GLY A 95 0.98 -10.01 4.42
C GLY A 95 0.79 -8.56 4.88
N THR A 96 0.45 -8.38 6.15
CA THR A 96 -0.02 -7.10 6.67
C THR A 96 1.08 -6.04 6.85
N ASP A 97 2.37 -6.43 6.95
CA ASP A 97 3.45 -5.49 7.32
C ASP A 97 3.71 -4.41 6.27
N THR A 98 3.59 -4.74 4.98
CA THR A 98 3.78 -3.80 3.86
C THR A 98 2.55 -3.66 2.97
N ALA A 99 1.37 -4.11 3.45
CA ALA A 99 0.13 -4.02 2.69
C ALA A 99 -0.23 -2.58 2.31
N GLU A 100 0.04 -1.61 3.19
CA GLU A 100 -0.21 -0.19 2.91
C GLU A 100 0.68 0.37 1.78
N GLU A 101 1.93 -0.10 1.67
CA GLU A 101 2.86 0.31 0.62
C GLU A 101 2.47 -0.33 -0.72
N THR A 102 2.26 -1.65 -0.75
CA THR A 102 1.81 -2.37 -1.95
C THR A 102 0.46 -1.84 -2.42
N GLY A 103 -0.47 -1.61 -1.49
CA GLY A 103 -1.78 -1.05 -1.81
C GLY A 103 -1.68 0.34 -2.43
N PHE A 104 -0.89 1.24 -1.85
CA PHE A 104 -0.71 2.59 -2.38
C PHE A 104 0.01 2.59 -3.73
N PHE A 105 1.04 1.76 -3.91
CA PHE A 105 1.68 1.59 -5.20
C PHE A 105 0.68 1.20 -6.29
N LEU A 106 -0.12 0.14 -6.06
CA LEU A 106 -1.15 -0.29 -7.00
C LEU A 106 -2.24 0.78 -7.21
N HIS A 107 -2.59 1.53 -6.18
CA HIS A 107 -3.54 2.65 -6.24
C HIS A 107 -3.11 3.73 -7.25
N LEU A 108 -1.80 3.90 -7.43
CA LEU A 108 -1.22 4.87 -8.36
C LEU A 108 -1.00 4.32 -9.78
N VAL A 109 -0.81 2.99 -9.96
CA VAL A 109 -0.34 2.44 -11.24
C VAL A 109 -1.31 1.49 -11.95
N VAL A 110 -2.38 1.06 -11.31
CA VAL A 110 -3.44 0.26 -11.94
C VAL A 110 -4.22 1.13 -12.93
N LYS A 111 -4.47 0.62 -14.13
CA LYS A 111 -5.13 1.36 -15.24
C LYS A 111 -6.55 0.85 -15.49
N SER A 112 -7.34 0.73 -14.43
CA SER A 112 -8.73 0.29 -14.49
C SER A 112 -9.55 0.95 -13.38
N ASP A 113 -10.84 1.15 -13.61
CA ASP A 113 -11.83 1.52 -12.60
C ASP A 113 -12.39 0.29 -11.86
N ARG A 114 -12.07 -0.93 -12.32
CA ARG A 114 -12.54 -2.18 -11.71
C ARG A 114 -11.93 -2.37 -10.32
N PRO A 115 -12.66 -3.04 -9.40
CA PRO A 115 -12.20 -3.23 -8.03
C PRO A 115 -10.89 -4.01 -7.93
N VAL A 116 -9.94 -3.48 -7.17
CA VAL A 116 -8.76 -4.20 -6.68
C VAL A 116 -8.81 -4.14 -5.15
N VAL A 117 -8.87 -5.31 -4.51
CA VAL A 117 -9.02 -5.41 -3.06
C VAL A 117 -7.84 -6.19 -2.48
N LEU A 118 -7.03 -5.53 -1.64
CA LEU A 118 -6.03 -6.19 -0.82
C LEU A 118 -6.67 -6.70 0.46
N THR A 119 -6.31 -7.92 0.86
CA THR A 119 -6.70 -8.49 2.14
C THR A 119 -5.57 -9.34 2.72
N GLY A 120 -5.68 -9.62 4.00
CA GLY A 120 -4.71 -10.41 4.74
C GLY A 120 -5.30 -10.94 6.03
N SER A 121 -4.45 -11.33 6.97
CA SER A 121 -4.87 -11.65 8.33
C SER A 121 -3.79 -11.29 9.34
N MET A 122 -4.21 -11.02 10.57
CA MET A 122 -3.31 -10.83 11.71
C MET A 122 -3.01 -12.15 12.42
N ARG A 123 -3.89 -13.14 12.28
CA ARG A 123 -3.74 -14.47 12.86
C ARG A 123 -3.58 -15.52 11.77
N PRO A 124 -2.66 -16.49 11.93
CA PRO A 124 -2.48 -17.56 10.94
C PRO A 124 -3.72 -18.47 10.89
N ALA A 125 -3.88 -19.18 9.78
CA ALA A 125 -5.01 -20.10 9.58
C ALA A 125 -5.08 -21.21 10.65
N SER A 126 -3.94 -21.56 11.27
CA SER A 126 -3.87 -22.57 12.34
C SER A 126 -4.25 -22.04 13.73
N SER A 127 -4.50 -20.74 13.91
CA SER A 127 -4.84 -20.19 15.22
C SER A 127 -6.23 -20.62 15.70
N LEU A 128 -6.50 -20.50 17.01
CA LEU A 128 -7.83 -20.80 17.58
C LEU A 128 -8.95 -19.96 16.98
N SER A 129 -8.65 -18.73 16.55
CA SER A 129 -9.62 -17.79 16.00
C SER A 129 -8.96 -17.03 14.84
N PRO A 130 -8.82 -17.66 13.67
CA PRO A 130 -8.24 -17.01 12.49
C PRO A 130 -9.20 -15.98 11.93
N ASP A 131 -8.69 -14.80 11.56
CA ASP A 131 -9.47 -13.73 10.92
C ASP A 131 -9.47 -13.81 9.40
N GLY A 132 -8.52 -14.57 8.82
CA GLY A 132 -8.34 -14.68 7.38
C GLY A 132 -9.57 -15.14 6.58
N PRO A 133 -10.31 -16.18 6.99
CA PRO A 133 -11.47 -16.68 6.24
C PRO A 133 -12.55 -15.61 6.01
N LEU A 134 -12.93 -14.85 7.05
CA LEU A 134 -13.92 -13.78 6.91
C LEU A 134 -13.37 -12.60 6.12
N ASN A 135 -12.11 -12.24 6.32
CA ASN A 135 -11.44 -11.20 5.55
C ASN A 135 -11.44 -11.52 4.05
N LEU A 136 -11.12 -12.77 3.67
CA LEU A 136 -11.16 -13.23 2.28
C LEU A 136 -12.58 -13.21 1.71
N PHE A 137 -13.57 -13.68 2.49
CA PHE A 137 -14.98 -13.65 2.07
C PHE A 137 -15.45 -12.21 1.79
N ASN A 138 -15.16 -11.29 2.70
CA ASN A 138 -15.51 -9.88 2.53
C ASN A 138 -14.76 -9.25 1.35
N ALA A 139 -13.48 -9.55 1.17
CA ALA A 139 -12.68 -9.03 0.05
C ALA A 139 -13.23 -9.49 -1.31
N VAL A 140 -13.62 -10.76 -1.45
CA VAL A 140 -14.26 -11.29 -2.67
C VAL A 140 -15.62 -10.64 -2.89
N SER A 141 -16.41 -10.44 -1.82
CA SER A 141 -17.69 -9.76 -1.90
C SER A 141 -17.53 -8.32 -2.41
N VAL A 142 -16.54 -7.58 -1.89
CA VAL A 142 -16.24 -6.21 -2.34
C VAL A 142 -15.74 -6.20 -3.78
N ALA A 143 -14.85 -7.13 -4.17
CA ALA A 143 -14.36 -7.23 -5.54
C ALA A 143 -15.45 -7.58 -6.54
N SER A 144 -16.54 -8.20 -6.08
CA SER A 144 -17.72 -8.57 -6.88
C SER A 144 -18.77 -7.45 -6.97
N ASP A 145 -18.66 -6.43 -6.12
CA ASP A 145 -19.67 -5.38 -6.01
C ASP A 145 -19.43 -4.27 -7.04
N PRO A 146 -20.39 -3.99 -7.92
CA PRO A 146 -20.31 -2.83 -8.83
C PRO A 146 -20.10 -1.49 -8.11
N GLY A 147 -20.57 -1.36 -6.87
CA GLY A 147 -20.37 -0.17 -6.04
C GLY A 147 -18.90 0.06 -5.63
N ALA A 148 -18.03 -0.94 -5.78
CA ALA A 148 -16.58 -0.80 -5.51
C ALA A 148 -15.81 -0.18 -6.69
N ARG A 149 -16.42 -0.04 -7.87
CA ARG A 149 -15.76 0.59 -9.03
C ARG A 149 -15.42 2.05 -8.73
N ASP A 150 -14.33 2.50 -9.29
CA ASP A 150 -13.81 3.87 -9.15
C ASP A 150 -13.62 4.30 -7.68
N ARG A 151 -13.21 3.33 -6.83
CA ARG A 151 -12.79 3.61 -5.44
C ARG A 151 -11.31 3.41 -5.22
N GLY A 152 -10.56 3.25 -6.32
CA GLY A 152 -9.13 2.93 -6.24
C GLY A 152 -8.89 1.54 -5.69
N VAL A 153 -7.70 1.33 -5.15
CA VAL A 153 -7.38 0.09 -4.44
C VAL A 153 -7.91 0.16 -3.01
N ILE A 154 -8.65 -0.87 -2.63
CA ILE A 154 -9.27 -1.00 -1.30
C ILE A 154 -8.46 -1.99 -0.47
N VAL A 155 -8.21 -1.68 0.79
CA VAL A 155 -7.66 -2.61 1.77
C VAL A 155 -8.81 -3.02 2.70
N ALA A 156 -9.13 -4.32 2.69
CA ALA A 156 -10.27 -4.89 3.41
C ALA A 156 -9.77 -5.86 4.49
N LEU A 157 -9.87 -5.47 5.74
CA LEU A 157 -9.52 -6.29 6.92
C LEU A 157 -10.45 -5.98 8.08
N ASN A 158 -10.80 -7.00 8.84
CA ASN A 158 -11.58 -6.88 10.09
C ASN A 158 -12.86 -6.05 9.90
N ASP A 159 -13.63 -6.37 8.85
CA ASP A 159 -14.87 -5.70 8.42
C ASP A 159 -14.71 -4.24 7.93
N ASP A 160 -13.53 -3.63 8.05
CA ASP A 160 -13.27 -2.27 7.60
C ASP A 160 -12.76 -2.22 6.16
N LEU A 161 -13.25 -1.24 5.40
CA LEU A 161 -12.80 -0.91 4.05
C LEU A 161 -12.03 0.41 4.08
N HIS A 162 -10.77 0.35 3.73
CA HIS A 162 -9.87 1.49 3.70
C HIS A 162 -9.47 1.84 2.28
N SER A 163 -9.27 3.13 1.99
CA SER A 163 -8.50 3.53 0.80
C SER A 163 -7.02 3.16 1.01
N ALA A 164 -6.40 2.57 0.00
CA ALA A 164 -4.98 2.25 0.06
C ALA A 164 -4.10 3.52 0.23
N ARG A 165 -4.61 4.69 -0.17
CA ARG A 165 -3.95 5.98 0.10
C ARG A 165 -3.90 6.29 1.59
N ASP A 166 -5.00 6.05 2.31
CA ASP A 166 -5.19 6.59 3.66
C ASP A 166 -4.85 5.59 4.77
N VAL A 167 -4.87 4.28 4.44
CA VAL A 167 -4.68 3.21 5.41
C VAL A 167 -3.26 3.18 5.96
N THR A 168 -3.13 2.87 7.25
CA THR A 168 -1.82 2.55 7.86
C THR A 168 -1.97 1.46 8.92
N LYS A 169 -0.94 0.61 9.06
CA LYS A 169 -0.88 -0.38 10.13
C LYS A 169 -0.49 0.28 11.44
N SER A 170 -1.39 0.25 12.42
CA SER A 170 -1.25 0.94 13.70
C SER A 170 -1.00 0.01 14.89
N SER A 171 -1.19 -1.30 14.72
CA SER A 171 -0.92 -2.30 15.75
C SER A 171 -0.12 -3.47 15.18
N THR A 172 0.77 -3.99 15.99
CA THR A 172 1.58 -5.17 15.66
C THR A 172 0.86 -6.48 15.91
N THR A 173 -0.19 -6.50 16.73
CA THR A 173 -0.82 -7.73 17.26
C THR A 173 -2.34 -7.75 17.16
N ASP A 174 -3.02 -6.61 17.23
CA ASP A 174 -4.47 -6.55 17.22
C ASP A 174 -5.07 -6.98 15.89
N VAL A 175 -6.22 -7.61 15.90
CA VAL A 175 -6.96 -7.90 14.66
C VAL A 175 -7.40 -6.60 13.98
N GLN A 176 -7.80 -5.59 14.77
CA GLN A 176 -8.03 -4.22 14.32
C GLN A 176 -6.69 -3.49 14.16
N ALA A 177 -5.84 -3.97 13.26
CA ALA A 177 -4.49 -3.46 13.09
C ALA A 177 -4.39 -2.25 12.16
N PHE A 178 -5.41 -1.99 11.34
CA PHE A 178 -5.40 -0.93 10.34
C PHE A 178 -6.34 0.21 10.70
N ILE A 179 -5.88 1.43 10.44
CA ILE A 179 -6.67 2.66 10.60
C ILE A 179 -6.47 3.55 9.36
N SER A 180 -7.36 4.51 9.17
CA SER A 180 -7.22 5.58 8.16
C SER A 180 -7.26 6.93 8.88
N PRO A 181 -6.12 7.41 9.41
CA PRO A 181 -6.06 8.65 10.16
C PRO A 181 -6.53 9.84 9.32
N GLY A 182 -7.33 10.72 9.91
CA GLY A 182 -7.83 11.93 9.24
C GLY A 182 -8.95 11.67 8.21
N ALA A 183 -8.76 10.73 7.29
CA ALA A 183 -9.70 10.49 6.20
C ALA A 183 -10.88 9.58 6.60
N GLY A 184 -10.70 8.66 7.55
CA GLY A 184 -11.70 7.67 7.93
C GLY A 184 -11.86 6.53 6.91
N LEU A 185 -12.80 5.63 7.19
CA LEU A 185 -13.09 4.47 6.35
C LEU A 185 -13.77 4.84 5.04
N LEU A 186 -13.50 4.07 3.99
CA LEU A 186 -14.35 4.08 2.77
C LEU A 186 -15.72 3.49 3.04
N GLY A 187 -15.79 2.52 3.94
CA GLY A 187 -16.99 1.77 4.23
C GLY A 187 -16.73 0.60 5.15
N THR A 188 -17.68 -0.32 5.20
CA THR A 188 -17.57 -1.60 5.90
C THR A 188 -18.10 -2.74 5.04
N ALA A 189 -17.56 -3.95 5.26
CA ALA A 189 -18.05 -5.19 4.68
C ALA A 189 -18.07 -6.27 5.75
N SER A 190 -19.25 -6.72 6.15
CA SER A 190 -19.42 -7.75 7.16
C SER A 190 -20.32 -8.85 6.63
N TYR A 191 -19.79 -10.08 6.55
CA TYR A 191 -20.47 -11.23 5.95
C TYR A 191 -21.07 -10.91 4.57
N GLY A 192 -20.31 -10.20 3.74
CA GLY A 192 -20.72 -9.81 2.38
C GLY A 192 -21.71 -8.64 2.33
N ARG A 193 -22.10 -8.06 3.46
CA ARG A 193 -22.94 -6.85 3.49
C ARG A 193 -22.06 -5.62 3.44
N ILE A 194 -22.08 -4.92 2.31
CA ILE A 194 -21.20 -3.79 2.03
C ILE A 194 -21.97 -2.48 2.23
N ARG A 195 -21.28 -1.51 2.85
CA ARG A 195 -21.77 -0.12 2.97
C ARG A 195 -20.59 0.80 2.70
N TYR A 196 -20.73 1.69 1.73
CA TYR A 196 -19.78 2.75 1.46
C TYR A 196 -20.20 4.03 2.15
N PHE A 197 -19.27 4.74 2.78
CA PHE A 197 -19.49 6.00 3.47
C PHE A 197 -19.01 7.19 2.65
N ARG A 198 -17.93 7.01 1.87
CA ARG A 198 -17.31 8.04 1.04
C ARG A 198 -16.66 7.43 -0.21
N SER A 199 -16.25 8.29 -1.12
CA SER A 199 -15.36 7.96 -2.24
C SER A 199 -14.02 8.65 -2.03
N PRO A 200 -12.91 8.13 -2.57
CA PRO A 200 -11.64 8.85 -2.64
C PRO A 200 -11.81 10.17 -3.40
N THR A 201 -11.07 11.21 -2.99
CA THR A 201 -11.08 12.52 -3.63
C THR A 201 -9.81 12.81 -4.41
N HIS A 202 -8.73 12.08 -4.12
CA HIS A 202 -7.47 12.17 -4.82
C HIS A 202 -7.46 11.28 -6.07
N PRO A 203 -6.74 11.65 -7.13
CA PRO A 203 -6.60 10.82 -8.33
C PRO A 203 -6.02 9.44 -7.99
N HIS A 204 -6.51 8.41 -8.67
CA HIS A 204 -6.07 7.03 -8.46
C HIS A 204 -6.31 6.20 -9.72
N THR A 205 -5.75 5.03 -9.78
CA THR A 205 -5.98 3.99 -10.80
C THR A 205 -6.02 4.58 -12.22
N SER A 206 -7.14 4.50 -12.91
CA SER A 206 -7.30 5.04 -14.29
C SER A 206 -7.12 6.57 -14.36
N GLY A 207 -7.36 7.29 -13.28
CA GLY A 207 -7.18 8.75 -13.17
C GLY A 207 -5.74 9.17 -12.80
N SER A 208 -4.87 8.23 -12.45
CA SER A 208 -3.46 8.51 -12.13
C SER A 208 -2.61 8.62 -13.39
N GLU A 209 -1.65 9.56 -13.38
CA GLU A 209 -0.68 9.74 -14.47
C GLU A 209 0.45 8.69 -14.45
N PHE A 210 0.71 8.03 -13.31
CA PHE A 210 1.80 7.08 -13.18
C PHE A 210 1.52 5.76 -13.91
N SER A 211 2.56 5.20 -14.55
CA SER A 211 2.52 3.91 -15.23
C SER A 211 3.77 3.10 -14.89
N VAL A 212 3.63 1.79 -14.89
CA VAL A 212 4.78 0.86 -14.77
C VAL A 212 5.22 0.31 -16.13
N GLU A 213 4.58 0.72 -17.21
CA GLU A 213 4.91 0.23 -18.55
C GLU A 213 6.33 0.63 -18.93
N GLY A 214 7.13 -0.36 -19.30
CA GLY A 214 8.54 -0.16 -19.65
C GLY A 214 9.50 -0.01 -18.47
N LEU A 215 9.01 0.04 -17.22
CA LEU A 215 9.88 0.09 -16.06
C LEU A 215 10.46 -1.30 -15.75
N VAL A 216 11.79 -1.36 -15.67
CA VAL A 216 12.53 -2.57 -15.31
C VAL A 216 13.04 -2.54 -13.87
N ALA A 217 13.15 -1.36 -13.28
CA ALA A 217 13.58 -1.13 -11.89
C ALA A 217 13.02 0.21 -11.38
N MET A 218 12.89 0.33 -10.08
CA MET A 218 12.51 1.58 -9.41
C MET A 218 13.75 2.34 -8.95
N PRO A 219 13.72 3.69 -8.97
CA PRO A 219 14.78 4.51 -8.40
C PRO A 219 14.98 4.22 -6.91
N ARG A 220 16.25 4.24 -6.45
CA ARG A 220 16.53 4.07 -5.04
C ARG A 220 16.09 5.29 -4.25
N VAL A 221 15.16 5.08 -3.30
CA VAL A 221 14.71 6.06 -2.32
C VAL A 221 14.85 5.45 -0.93
N ASP A 222 15.61 6.08 -0.06
CA ASP A 222 15.83 5.64 1.31
C ASP A 222 14.94 6.42 2.28
N ILE A 223 14.45 5.76 3.33
CA ILE A 223 13.76 6.40 4.44
C ILE A 223 14.73 6.51 5.61
N LEU A 224 14.94 7.72 6.12
CA LEU A 224 15.76 7.97 7.31
C LEU A 224 14.84 8.37 8.47
N TYR A 225 14.91 7.64 9.58
CA TYR A 225 14.07 7.88 10.75
C TYR A 225 14.76 8.87 11.71
N ALA A 226 14.25 10.09 11.80
CA ALA A 226 14.81 11.14 12.66
C ALA A 226 14.51 10.88 14.15
N HIS A 227 15.50 11.14 14.98
CA HIS A 227 15.41 11.08 16.44
C HIS A 227 16.27 12.17 17.08
N ALA A 228 16.09 12.39 18.40
CA ALA A 228 16.97 13.28 19.13
C ALA A 228 18.43 12.87 18.97
N ASN A 229 19.28 13.82 18.67
CA ASN A 229 20.72 13.59 18.41
C ASN A 229 21.01 12.65 17.22
N MET A 230 20.17 12.68 16.17
CA MET A 230 20.45 11.94 14.94
C MET A 230 21.73 12.46 14.28
N PRO A 231 22.70 11.60 13.94
CA PRO A 231 23.91 12.02 13.24
C PRO A 231 23.60 12.29 11.76
N ALA A 232 24.16 13.37 11.20
CA ALA A 232 23.98 13.73 9.79
C ALA A 232 24.73 12.78 8.82
N ASP A 233 25.62 11.93 9.33
CA ASP A 233 26.37 10.95 8.53
C ASP A 233 25.48 9.94 7.79
N LEU A 234 24.32 9.62 8.36
CA LEU A 234 23.34 8.73 7.70
C LEU A 234 22.83 9.33 6.38
N VAL A 235 22.62 10.67 6.34
CA VAL A 235 22.21 11.36 5.12
C VAL A 235 23.30 11.27 4.05
N ARG A 236 24.55 11.57 4.45
CA ARG A 236 25.73 11.47 3.56
C ARG A 236 25.93 10.06 3.04
N ALA A 237 25.79 9.06 3.92
CA ALA A 237 25.92 7.65 3.55
C ALA A 237 24.85 7.23 2.53
N SER A 238 23.58 7.56 2.76
CA SER A 238 22.49 7.26 1.82
C SER A 238 22.76 7.85 0.42
N ALA A 239 23.08 9.14 0.35
CA ALA A 239 23.43 9.80 -0.91
C ALA A 239 24.66 9.17 -1.59
N SER A 240 25.73 8.84 -0.84
CA SER A 240 26.95 8.24 -1.39
C SER A 240 26.74 6.82 -1.93
N LEU A 241 25.75 6.10 -1.41
CA LEU A 241 25.32 4.78 -1.86
C LEU A 241 24.34 4.82 -3.04
N GLY A 242 24.09 6.01 -3.62
CA GLY A 242 23.32 6.19 -4.83
C GLY A 242 21.83 6.38 -4.63
N ALA A 243 21.38 6.83 -3.45
CA ALA A 243 20.00 7.24 -3.28
C ALA A 243 19.69 8.44 -4.19
N GLN A 244 18.66 8.31 -5.02
CA GLN A 244 18.15 9.39 -5.87
C GLN A 244 17.11 10.24 -5.12
N GLY A 245 16.54 9.67 -4.06
CA GLY A 245 15.64 10.35 -3.14
C GLY A 245 15.88 9.94 -1.70
N ILE A 246 15.61 10.85 -0.78
CA ILE A 246 15.61 10.60 0.67
C ILE A 246 14.30 11.12 1.23
N VAL A 247 13.56 10.24 1.89
CA VAL A 247 12.42 10.61 2.72
C VAL A 247 12.88 10.68 4.16
N ILE A 248 12.83 11.85 4.77
CA ILE A 248 13.11 11.99 6.20
C ILE A 248 11.83 11.86 7.01
N ALA A 249 11.72 10.80 7.82
CA ALA A 249 10.66 10.64 8.81
C ALA A 249 10.97 11.53 10.02
N GLY A 250 10.67 12.82 9.89
CA GLY A 250 11.01 13.85 10.83
C GLY A 250 10.22 13.80 12.14
N MET A 251 10.62 14.60 13.10
CA MET A 251 9.94 14.79 14.39
C MET A 251 8.82 15.82 14.23
N GLY A 252 7.68 15.65 14.91
CA GLY A 252 6.57 16.60 14.82
C GLY A 252 6.15 16.87 13.37
N ASN A 253 6.16 18.12 12.93
CA ASN A 253 5.84 18.55 11.56
C ASN A 253 7.00 18.29 10.56
N GLY A 254 7.61 17.13 10.61
CA GLY A 254 8.72 16.76 9.72
C GLY A 254 10.06 17.41 10.08
N ASN A 255 10.25 17.85 11.33
CA ASN A 255 11.44 18.56 11.78
C ASN A 255 12.64 17.66 11.97
N VAL A 256 13.82 18.24 11.80
CA VAL A 256 15.12 17.62 12.06
C VAL A 256 16.04 18.63 12.75
N SER A 257 17.18 18.18 13.28
CA SER A 257 18.19 19.10 13.81
C SER A 257 18.79 19.97 12.71
N THR A 258 19.32 21.14 13.09
CA THR A 258 19.95 22.08 12.13
C THR A 258 21.07 21.42 11.33
N ASP A 259 21.91 20.58 11.94
CA ASP A 259 22.98 19.88 11.24
C ASP A 259 22.45 18.88 10.19
N VAL A 260 21.40 18.15 10.55
CA VAL A 260 20.71 17.23 9.60
C VAL A 260 20.03 18.04 8.48
N ALA A 261 19.36 19.14 8.78
CA ALA A 261 18.72 19.99 7.77
C ALA A 261 19.73 20.55 6.77
N ASN A 262 20.83 21.10 7.25
CA ASN A 262 21.91 21.61 6.39
C ASN A 262 22.51 20.50 5.52
N THR A 263 22.72 19.29 6.07
CA THR A 263 23.25 18.16 5.32
C THR A 263 22.25 17.66 4.28
N LEU A 264 20.95 17.65 4.58
CA LEU A 264 19.90 17.34 3.60
C LEU A 264 19.88 18.38 2.47
N ALA A 265 20.04 19.67 2.79
CA ALA A 265 20.14 20.75 1.78
C ALA A 265 21.39 20.57 0.89
N ASP A 266 22.53 20.19 1.47
CA ASP A 266 23.75 19.91 0.71
C ASP A 266 23.58 18.75 -0.30
N VAL A 267 22.86 17.69 0.06
CA VAL A 267 22.60 16.59 -0.87
C VAL A 267 21.50 16.93 -1.86
N ALA A 268 20.52 17.73 -1.48
CA ALA A 268 19.49 18.27 -2.40
C ALA A 268 20.14 19.15 -3.48
N GLY A 269 21.08 20.02 -3.11
CA GLY A 269 21.87 20.82 -4.05
C GLY A 269 22.71 20.00 -5.02
N LYS A 270 22.93 18.70 -4.76
CA LYS A 270 23.62 17.75 -5.63
C LYS A 270 22.66 16.86 -6.44
N GLY A 271 21.36 17.13 -6.39
CA GLY A 271 20.34 16.46 -7.21
C GLY A 271 19.60 15.32 -6.51
N VAL A 272 19.84 15.05 -5.24
CA VAL A 272 19.01 14.10 -4.47
C VAL A 272 17.70 14.78 -4.07
N ILE A 273 16.57 14.20 -4.40
CA ILE A 273 15.27 14.77 -3.98
C ILE A 273 15.03 14.43 -2.51
N VAL A 274 14.80 15.45 -1.70
CA VAL A 274 14.53 15.32 -0.26
C VAL A 274 13.06 15.58 0.00
N VAL A 275 12.37 14.59 0.59
CA VAL A 275 10.98 14.71 1.05
C VAL A 275 10.96 14.74 2.57
N ARG A 276 10.39 15.79 3.15
CA ARG A 276 10.09 15.86 4.59
C ARG A 276 8.74 15.21 4.84
N SER A 277 8.73 14.10 5.57
CA SER A 277 7.56 13.45 6.13
C SER A 277 7.69 13.38 7.65
N SER A 278 6.75 12.74 8.32
CA SER A 278 6.77 12.67 9.77
C SER A 278 6.75 11.21 10.27
N ARG A 279 7.44 10.96 11.38
CA ARG A 279 7.31 9.72 12.16
C ARG A 279 6.04 9.69 13.02
N VAL A 280 5.31 10.81 13.09
CA VAL A 280 4.01 10.87 13.75
C VAL A 280 2.97 10.27 12.82
N SER A 281 2.11 9.42 13.36
CA SER A 281 1.20 8.58 12.57
C SER A 281 0.01 9.32 11.96
N SER A 282 -0.19 10.60 12.27
CA SER A 282 -1.30 11.41 11.76
C SER A 282 -0.97 12.90 11.76
N GLY A 283 -1.66 13.65 10.93
CA GLY A 283 -1.44 15.09 10.71
C GLY A 283 -0.63 15.33 9.43
N ASP A 284 -0.64 16.59 8.99
CA ASP A 284 -0.02 16.98 7.74
C ASP A 284 1.37 17.58 7.99
N VAL A 285 2.31 17.32 7.10
CA VAL A 285 3.60 17.99 7.07
C VAL A 285 3.49 19.18 6.13
N GLY A 286 3.27 20.35 6.73
CA GLY A 286 3.07 21.58 5.97
C GLY A 286 4.35 22.10 5.32
N ARG A 287 4.23 22.63 4.10
CA ARG A 287 5.32 23.28 3.37
C ARG A 287 5.61 24.64 3.96
N ASN A 288 6.89 24.97 4.17
CA ASN A 288 7.38 26.26 4.69
C ASN A 288 6.77 26.67 6.05
N ILE A 289 6.44 25.69 6.92
CA ILE A 289 5.86 26.00 8.23
C ILE A 289 6.96 26.26 9.29
N GLU A 290 7.86 25.32 9.49
CA GLU A 290 8.94 25.43 10.48
C GLU A 290 10.33 25.41 9.84
N LEU A 291 10.44 24.79 8.66
CA LEU A 291 11.63 24.81 7.82
C LEU A 291 11.31 25.54 6.51
N ASP A 292 12.30 26.26 5.99
CA ASP A 292 12.23 26.91 4.68
C ASP A 292 12.46 25.87 3.58
N ASP A 293 11.41 25.15 3.20
CA ASP A 293 11.49 24.10 2.19
C ASP A 293 11.96 24.64 0.84
N ASP A 294 11.54 25.85 0.49
CA ASP A 294 11.94 26.51 -0.76
C ASP A 294 13.44 26.83 -0.75
N GLY A 295 13.94 27.38 0.33
CA GLY A 295 15.36 27.71 0.50
C GLY A 295 16.26 26.47 0.55
N PHE A 296 15.79 25.38 1.12
CA PHE A 296 16.52 24.12 1.22
C PHE A 296 16.33 23.18 -0.01
N GLY A 297 15.37 23.45 -0.87
CA GLY A 297 15.03 22.60 -1.99
C GLY A 297 14.32 21.30 -1.61
N PHE A 298 13.55 21.32 -0.50
CA PHE A 298 12.81 20.17 -0.01
C PHE A 298 11.39 20.11 -0.58
N VAL A 299 10.83 18.91 -0.51
CA VAL A 299 9.42 18.61 -0.78
C VAL A 299 8.74 18.28 0.55
N ALA A 300 7.58 18.85 0.82
CA ALA A 300 6.75 18.50 1.96
C ALA A 300 5.81 17.36 1.59
N SER A 301 5.68 16.35 2.46
CA SER A 301 4.89 15.14 2.16
C SER A 301 3.38 15.34 2.29
N ASP A 302 2.93 16.48 2.78
CA ASP A 302 1.51 16.68 3.12
C ASP A 302 1.01 15.55 4.03
N GLN A 303 -0.01 14.82 3.64
CA GLN A 303 -0.65 13.77 4.43
C GLN A 303 0.04 12.39 4.34
N LEU A 304 1.00 12.22 3.43
CA LEU A 304 1.61 10.91 3.23
C LEU A 304 2.64 10.60 4.31
N ASN A 305 2.48 9.43 4.93
CA ASN A 305 3.47 8.88 5.84
C ASN A 305 4.79 8.54 5.10
N PRO A 306 5.90 8.28 5.81
CA PRO A 306 7.20 8.09 5.17
C PRO A 306 7.24 6.98 4.12
N GLN A 307 6.60 5.84 4.37
CA GLN A 307 6.60 4.69 3.46
C GLN A 307 5.81 4.98 2.17
N LYS A 308 4.68 5.65 2.25
CA LYS A 308 3.93 6.08 1.06
C LYS A 308 4.60 7.24 0.34
N SER A 309 5.22 8.17 1.08
CA SER A 309 6.08 9.19 0.48
C SER A 309 7.21 8.59 -0.34
N ARG A 310 7.81 7.49 0.14
CA ARG A 310 8.82 6.73 -0.63
C ARG A 310 8.23 6.19 -1.93
N VAL A 311 7.06 5.57 -1.87
CA VAL A 311 6.39 5.00 -3.07
C VAL A 311 6.09 6.09 -4.10
N LEU A 312 5.48 7.21 -3.67
CA LEU A 312 5.17 8.31 -4.59
C LEU A 312 6.44 8.93 -5.18
N LEU A 313 7.47 9.16 -4.34
CA LEU A 313 8.75 9.70 -4.81
C LEU A 313 9.44 8.78 -5.83
N GLN A 314 9.43 7.47 -5.62
CA GLN A 314 9.95 6.51 -6.59
C GLN A 314 9.26 6.62 -7.95
N LEU A 315 7.93 6.72 -7.97
CA LEU A 315 7.15 6.87 -9.21
C LEU A 315 7.42 8.23 -9.88
N CYS A 316 7.51 9.30 -9.12
CA CYS A 316 7.88 10.62 -9.64
C CYS A 316 9.26 10.61 -10.30
N LEU A 317 10.26 10.04 -9.63
CA LEU A 317 11.63 9.91 -10.16
C LEU A 317 11.69 9.01 -11.40
N ALA A 318 10.96 7.89 -11.38
CA ALA A 318 10.85 6.99 -12.54
C ALA A 318 10.20 7.69 -13.76
N SER A 319 9.34 8.67 -13.51
CA SER A 319 8.71 9.53 -14.54
C SER A 319 9.58 10.71 -14.96
N GLY A 320 10.79 10.86 -14.40
CA GLY A 320 11.73 11.95 -14.73
C GLY A 320 11.32 13.32 -14.21
N LEU A 321 10.47 13.40 -13.17
CA LEU A 321 10.01 14.66 -12.61
C LEU A 321 11.10 15.33 -11.76
N GLY A 322 11.20 16.66 -11.86
CA GLY A 322 12.02 17.50 -10.97
C GLY A 322 11.28 17.91 -9.70
N SER A 323 11.96 18.63 -8.79
CA SER A 323 11.44 18.97 -7.45
C SER A 323 10.09 19.71 -7.44
N GLY A 324 9.89 20.70 -8.30
CA GLY A 324 8.62 21.44 -8.39
C GLY A 324 7.43 20.53 -8.76
N PRO A 325 7.45 19.85 -9.91
CA PRO A 325 6.41 18.87 -10.26
C PRO A 325 6.24 17.75 -9.22
N ILE A 326 7.30 17.36 -8.51
CA ILE A 326 7.18 16.38 -7.41
C ILE A 326 6.36 16.97 -6.25
N GLN A 327 6.60 18.23 -5.86
CA GLN A 327 5.77 18.87 -4.83
C GLN A 327 4.30 18.92 -5.24
N ASP A 328 4.02 19.24 -6.50
CA ASP A 328 2.64 19.26 -7.01
C ASP A 328 2.01 17.85 -6.95
N ALA A 329 2.80 16.79 -7.22
CA ALA A 329 2.34 15.42 -7.07
C ALA A 329 2.01 15.07 -5.61
N PHE A 330 2.80 15.51 -4.64
CA PHE A 330 2.53 15.30 -3.22
C PHE A 330 1.26 16.01 -2.72
N PHE A 331 0.90 17.15 -3.31
CA PHE A 331 -0.38 17.80 -3.02
C PHE A 331 -1.57 17.17 -3.76
N ARG A 332 -1.32 16.48 -4.85
CA ARG A 332 -2.36 15.87 -5.69
C ARG A 332 -2.74 14.46 -5.25
N TYR A 333 -1.77 13.66 -4.86
CA TYR A 333 -1.90 12.25 -4.54
C TYR A 333 -1.79 12.02 -3.03
#